data_d0f5ae481fe7314c812c9e03356d6c93
#
_entry.id   d0f5ae481fe7314c812c9e03356d6c93
#
_cell.length_a   1.000
_cell.length_b   1.000
_cell.length_c   1.000
_cell.angle_alpha   90.00
_cell.angle_beta   90.00
_cell.angle_gamma   90.00
#
_symmetry.space_group_name_H-M   'P 1'
#
loop_
_entity.id
_entity.type
_entity.pdbx_description
1 polymer ?
#
loop_
_entity_poly.entity_id
_entity_poly.type
_entity_poly.pdbx_seq_one_letter_code
_entity_poly.pdbx_strand_id
1 'polypeptide(L)'
;KVSESPISLSVKNLPLTFTLQEPEAVFVGSSSAIIPVLYDGSDIDLVQFSYLNPEGHKVNCTSTVLSAEENLYQVKISVEATNKPVKIEASLSGGLKTAATSIPVLTPEFTISAEEYDVWAKKAIVKLTAADPQYQDAVNRYAVLYTNSTGQWVHAASTHEGNVHTLTGLSPDTRYQIKGTCNNEQENVNYHGDCTIRTETAAGVPNGDFEDLTQTISVSDINQGGRWSPTIGNPTYQSTCSFTINEPVGWASVNAKTSNTSATNQMSWFVCPSTYNTTLSWTGKVPGIPIFGGGGTDTPDIYKNLTAKNGSNAMVVRNVAWDENGTTPPPHYKTRGSAYYYSENVPSIANRSAGKLFLGSYSYSGNSESYNEGTSFSSRPSTMKGWYKYTPDNNDGSETGVISVTLLNRETILASGTINLTAASDYTEFTVPLVYTVTDKKANLLKIMIASSNHASYSQSEETATIKTTDYYSRYESNSRGATLTIDNLNFIYE
;
A
#
# COMPACT_ATOMS: atom_id res chain seq x y z
N LYS A 1 47.98 8.01 -85.88
CA LYS A 1 46.96 7.02 -85.60
C LYS A 1 46.19 7.54 -84.41
N VAL A 2 44.98 8.04 -84.63
CA VAL A 2 44.01 8.39 -83.64
C VAL A 2 43.30 7.12 -83.23
N SER A 3 43.45 6.69 -81.99
CA SER A 3 42.71 5.57 -81.43
C SER A 3 41.35 6.09 -81.05
N GLU A 4 40.33 5.78 -81.83
CA GLU A 4 38.95 5.99 -81.49
C GLU A 4 38.51 4.85 -80.54
N SER A 5 38.37 5.19 -79.27
CA SER A 5 37.70 4.30 -78.31
C SER A 5 36.18 4.37 -78.59
N PRO A 6 35.48 3.25 -78.80
CA PRO A 6 34.05 3.29 -79.00
C PRO A 6 33.35 3.85 -77.77
N ILE A 7 32.58 4.93 -77.91
CA ILE A 7 31.70 5.44 -76.91
C ILE A 7 30.46 4.54 -76.91
N SER A 8 30.30 3.77 -75.82
CA SER A 8 29.09 2.96 -75.64
C SER A 8 27.97 3.86 -75.07
N LEU A 9 27.04 4.24 -75.86
CA LEU A 9 25.81 4.91 -75.41
C LEU A 9 24.76 3.86 -75.04
N SER A 10 24.47 3.71 -73.81
CA SER A 10 23.30 2.93 -73.33
C SER A 10 22.07 3.83 -73.39
N VAL A 11 21.21 3.63 -74.34
CA VAL A 11 19.90 4.30 -74.41
C VAL A 11 18.91 3.51 -73.53
N LYS A 12 18.53 4.04 -72.43
CA LYS A 12 17.41 3.50 -71.63
C LYS A 12 16.12 4.03 -72.24
N ASN A 13 15.22 3.16 -72.65
CA ASN A 13 13.88 3.55 -73.03
C ASN A 13 13.10 3.99 -71.81
N LEU A 14 12.48 5.14 -71.87
CA LEU A 14 11.53 5.56 -70.83
C LEU A 14 10.28 4.69 -70.90
N PRO A 15 9.72 4.26 -69.76
CA PRO A 15 8.49 3.48 -69.73
C PRO A 15 7.35 4.24 -70.42
N LEU A 16 6.48 3.53 -71.14
CA LEU A 16 5.27 4.10 -71.71
C LEU A 16 4.27 4.44 -70.65
N THR A 17 4.18 3.58 -69.60
CA THR A 17 3.30 3.73 -68.49
C THR A 17 4.12 4.02 -67.25
N PHE A 18 3.84 5.14 -66.56
CA PHE A 18 4.35 5.51 -65.22
C PHE A 18 3.30 6.37 -64.55
N THR A 19 2.50 5.73 -63.70
CA THR A 19 1.43 6.39 -62.92
C THR A 19 1.39 5.86 -61.52
N LEU A 20 1.04 6.73 -60.56
CA LEU A 20 0.68 6.34 -59.21
C LEU A 20 -0.83 6.15 -59.14
N GLN A 21 -1.28 5.00 -58.68
CA GLN A 21 -2.67 4.77 -58.41
C GLN A 21 -3.05 5.35 -57.04
N GLU A 22 -4.33 5.42 -56.72
CA GLU A 22 -4.83 5.89 -55.44
C GLU A 22 -4.42 4.91 -54.35
N PRO A 23 -3.63 5.35 -53.35
CA PRO A 23 -3.23 4.50 -52.23
C PRO A 23 -4.35 4.35 -51.22
N GLU A 24 -4.27 3.28 -50.41
CA GLU A 24 -5.12 3.14 -49.25
C GLU A 24 -4.85 4.27 -48.22
N ALA A 25 -5.87 4.61 -47.49
CA ALA A 25 -5.75 5.60 -46.42
C ALA A 25 -4.84 5.09 -45.30
N VAL A 26 -4.04 6.00 -44.74
CA VAL A 26 -3.25 5.74 -43.52
C VAL A 26 -3.80 6.51 -42.35
N PHE A 27 -3.44 6.08 -41.13
CA PHE A 27 -3.82 6.83 -39.93
C PHE A 27 -2.87 7.98 -39.67
N VAL A 28 -3.36 9.02 -39.01
CA VAL A 28 -2.53 10.08 -38.46
C VAL A 28 -1.43 9.47 -37.58
N GLY A 29 -0.19 9.92 -37.74
CA GLY A 29 0.99 9.40 -37.03
C GLY A 29 1.65 8.20 -37.75
N SER A 30 1.13 7.72 -38.85
CA SER A 30 1.80 6.68 -39.65
C SER A 30 3.11 7.21 -40.24
N SER A 31 4.18 6.42 -40.09
CA SER A 31 5.52 6.73 -40.60
C SER A 31 5.78 6.10 -41.99
N SER A 32 4.81 5.39 -42.55
CA SER A 32 4.92 4.77 -43.87
C SER A 32 3.56 4.60 -44.54
N ALA A 33 3.56 4.51 -45.88
CA ALA A 33 2.41 4.19 -46.71
C ALA A 33 2.82 3.27 -47.83
N ILE A 34 1.82 2.57 -48.45
CA ILE A 34 2.01 1.73 -49.61
C ILE A 34 1.41 2.47 -50.81
N ILE A 35 2.22 2.67 -51.83
CA ILE A 35 1.81 3.33 -53.09
C ILE A 35 1.75 2.30 -54.17
N PRO A 36 0.59 2.07 -54.80
CA PRO A 36 0.49 1.25 -55.99
C PRO A 36 1.04 2.03 -57.22
N VAL A 37 2.06 1.48 -57.87
CA VAL A 37 2.74 2.08 -59.03
C VAL A 37 2.52 1.24 -60.23
N LEU A 38 1.85 1.76 -61.27
CA LEU A 38 1.77 1.13 -62.54
C LEU A 38 2.96 1.57 -63.39
N TYR A 39 3.86 0.61 -63.67
CA TYR A 39 5.15 0.86 -64.34
C TYR A 39 5.54 -0.30 -65.25
N ASP A 40 5.70 0.00 -66.52
CA ASP A 40 6.08 -0.99 -67.55
C ASP A 40 7.58 -0.99 -67.89
N GLY A 41 8.38 -0.27 -67.10
CA GLY A 41 9.83 -0.26 -67.31
C GLY A 41 10.52 -1.41 -66.54
N SER A 42 11.82 -1.59 -66.81
CA SER A 42 12.60 -2.73 -66.32
C SER A 42 13.21 -2.48 -64.93
N ASP A 43 13.11 -1.28 -64.39
CA ASP A 43 13.92 -0.90 -63.24
C ASP A 43 13.17 0.06 -62.32
N ILE A 44 12.27 -0.50 -61.51
CA ILE A 44 11.43 0.26 -60.56
C ILE A 44 12.28 0.94 -59.46
N ASP A 45 13.44 0.40 -59.13
CA ASP A 45 14.33 0.97 -58.10
C ASP A 45 14.92 2.34 -58.48
N LEU A 46 14.80 2.72 -59.77
CA LEU A 46 15.17 4.07 -60.22
C LEU A 46 14.09 5.13 -59.93
N VAL A 47 12.91 4.73 -59.48
CA VAL A 47 11.84 5.65 -59.12
C VAL A 47 12.14 6.27 -57.75
N GLN A 48 12.22 7.58 -57.73
CA GLN A 48 12.42 8.37 -56.50
C GLN A 48 11.10 8.97 -56.02
N PHE A 49 10.75 8.74 -54.76
CA PHE A 49 9.55 9.27 -54.15
C PHE A 49 9.91 10.45 -53.24
N SER A 50 9.01 11.41 -53.19
CA SER A 50 9.09 12.53 -52.25
C SER A 50 7.68 12.96 -51.85
N TYR A 51 7.57 13.61 -50.70
CA TYR A 51 6.32 14.23 -50.24
C TYR A 51 6.58 15.67 -49.76
N LEU A 52 5.49 16.44 -49.61
CA LEU A 52 5.53 17.75 -48.99
C LEU A 52 5.22 17.59 -47.49
N ASN A 53 6.13 17.99 -46.65
CA ASN A 53 5.90 18.02 -45.20
C ASN A 53 4.88 19.13 -44.84
N PRO A 54 4.43 19.22 -43.56
CA PRO A 54 3.48 20.23 -43.13
C PRO A 54 3.89 21.66 -43.38
N GLU A 55 5.19 21.93 -43.40
CA GLU A 55 5.79 23.26 -43.66
C GLU A 55 5.88 23.55 -45.19
N GLY A 56 5.52 22.59 -46.03
CA GLY A 56 5.56 22.72 -47.47
C GLY A 56 6.95 22.44 -48.08
N HIS A 57 7.88 21.87 -47.33
CA HIS A 57 9.18 21.47 -47.87
C HIS A 57 9.10 20.08 -48.50
N LYS A 58 9.83 19.90 -49.59
CA LYS A 58 9.97 18.60 -50.25
C LYS A 58 10.93 17.71 -49.48
N VAL A 59 10.45 16.51 -49.07
CA VAL A 59 11.20 15.50 -48.35
C VAL A 59 11.30 14.25 -49.18
N ASN A 60 12.50 13.71 -49.38
CA ASN A 60 12.71 12.47 -50.10
C ASN A 60 12.33 11.27 -49.23
N CYS A 61 11.59 10.34 -49.79
CA CYS A 61 11.18 9.10 -49.14
C CYS A 61 12.25 8.02 -49.30
N THR A 62 12.42 7.19 -48.31
CA THR A 62 12.96 5.82 -48.51
C THR A 62 11.85 4.96 -49.09
N SER A 63 12.19 4.08 -50.01
CA SER A 63 11.24 3.21 -50.69
C SER A 63 11.69 1.76 -50.69
N THR A 64 10.74 0.82 -50.67
CA THR A 64 10.98 -0.63 -50.77
C THR A 64 9.83 -1.27 -51.53
N VAL A 65 10.14 -2.04 -52.55
CA VAL A 65 9.14 -2.83 -53.31
C VAL A 65 8.70 -4.02 -52.44
N LEU A 66 7.40 -4.15 -52.21
CA LEU A 66 6.81 -5.24 -51.43
C LEU A 66 6.34 -6.39 -52.33
N SER A 67 5.72 -6.06 -53.45
CA SER A 67 5.26 -7.03 -54.44
C SER A 67 5.24 -6.41 -55.84
N ALA A 68 5.28 -7.26 -56.86
CA ALA A 68 5.14 -6.90 -58.27
C ALA A 68 4.28 -7.97 -58.95
N GLU A 69 3.16 -7.53 -59.50
CA GLU A 69 2.27 -8.38 -60.32
C GLU A 69 2.09 -7.71 -61.68
N GLU A 70 2.56 -8.39 -62.75
CA GLU A 70 2.66 -7.81 -64.10
C GLU A 70 3.42 -6.48 -64.08
N ASN A 71 2.74 -5.35 -64.25
CA ASN A 71 3.32 -4.00 -64.22
C ASN A 71 2.87 -3.18 -63.04
N LEU A 72 2.17 -3.78 -62.05
CA LEU A 72 1.71 -3.13 -60.85
C LEU A 72 2.62 -3.49 -59.64
N TYR A 73 3.28 -2.48 -59.09
CA TYR A 73 4.19 -2.60 -58.00
C TYR A 73 3.55 -2.02 -56.74
N GLN A 74 3.63 -2.73 -55.61
CA GLN A 74 3.30 -2.20 -54.28
C GLN A 74 4.59 -1.69 -53.65
N VAL A 75 4.72 -0.37 -53.53
CA VAL A 75 5.94 0.27 -53.00
C VAL A 75 5.65 0.90 -51.64
N LYS A 76 6.31 0.39 -50.61
CA LYS A 76 6.29 1.01 -49.29
C LYS A 76 7.23 2.21 -49.26
N ILE A 77 6.73 3.37 -48.88
CA ILE A 77 7.51 4.60 -48.76
C ILE A 77 7.48 5.14 -47.31
N SER A 78 8.52 5.85 -46.90
CA SER A 78 8.50 6.61 -45.65
C SER A 78 7.72 7.91 -45.84
N VAL A 79 6.81 8.20 -44.93
CA VAL A 79 6.02 9.44 -44.91
C VAL A 79 5.77 9.88 -43.49
N GLU A 80 5.41 11.13 -43.29
CA GLU A 80 4.88 11.66 -42.04
C GLU A 80 3.40 12.03 -42.24
N ALA A 81 2.52 11.16 -41.77
CA ALA A 81 1.08 11.34 -41.92
C ALA A 81 0.57 12.25 -40.80
N THR A 82 0.31 13.49 -41.12
CA THR A 82 -0.34 14.49 -40.27
C THR A 82 -1.86 14.43 -40.48
N ASN A 83 -2.60 15.42 -39.98
CA ASN A 83 -4.05 15.51 -40.13
C ASN A 83 -4.53 15.96 -41.51
N LYS A 84 -3.63 16.02 -42.49
CA LYS A 84 -3.93 16.41 -43.90
C LYS A 84 -3.47 15.33 -44.84
N PRO A 85 -4.15 15.17 -46.00
CA PRO A 85 -3.66 14.25 -47.02
C PRO A 85 -2.22 14.56 -47.45
N VAL A 86 -1.40 13.50 -47.57
CA VAL A 86 0.03 13.63 -47.90
C VAL A 86 0.17 13.57 -49.42
N LYS A 87 0.61 14.66 -50.03
CA LYS A 87 0.89 14.71 -51.48
C LYS A 87 2.22 14.04 -51.79
N ILE A 88 2.16 12.98 -52.62
CA ILE A 88 3.30 12.20 -53.06
C ILE A 88 3.61 12.54 -54.49
N GLU A 89 4.87 12.72 -54.77
CA GLU A 89 5.42 12.86 -56.12
C GLU A 89 6.47 11.78 -56.37
N ALA A 90 6.36 11.06 -57.45
CA ALA A 90 7.36 10.14 -57.88
C ALA A 90 8.04 10.67 -59.15
N SER A 91 9.35 10.50 -59.27
CA SER A 91 10.11 10.92 -60.41
C SER A 91 11.04 9.82 -60.90
N LEU A 92 11.17 9.72 -62.23
CA LEU A 92 12.04 8.79 -62.91
C LEU A 92 13.08 9.55 -63.71
N SER A 93 14.33 9.06 -63.73
CA SER A 93 15.45 9.60 -64.53
C SER A 93 15.69 11.08 -64.33
N GLY A 94 15.74 11.54 -63.07
CA GLY A 94 16.05 12.95 -62.75
C GLY A 94 14.91 13.93 -63.12
N GLY A 95 13.68 13.48 -63.18
CA GLY A 95 12.51 14.32 -63.44
C GLY A 95 12.00 14.32 -64.88
N LEU A 96 12.55 13.50 -65.74
CA LEU A 96 12.07 13.36 -67.14
C LEU A 96 10.63 12.80 -67.23
N LYS A 97 10.22 11.96 -66.28
CA LYS A 97 8.84 11.57 -66.06
C LYS A 97 8.50 11.75 -64.59
N THR A 98 7.32 12.28 -64.33
CA THR A 98 6.79 12.46 -62.98
C THR A 98 5.36 11.92 -62.92
N ALA A 99 5.00 11.40 -61.73
CA ALA A 99 3.64 11.01 -61.41
C ALA A 99 3.32 11.49 -59.97
N ALA A 100 2.07 11.78 -59.70
CA ALA A 100 1.66 12.26 -58.39
C ALA A 100 0.38 11.60 -57.93
N THR A 101 0.24 11.45 -56.63
CA THR A 101 -0.98 10.97 -55.98
C THR A 101 -1.11 11.66 -54.61
N SER A 102 -2.17 11.37 -53.87
CA SER A 102 -2.35 11.86 -52.52
C SER A 102 -2.79 10.71 -51.63
N ILE A 103 -2.11 10.51 -50.49
CA ILE A 103 -2.47 9.53 -49.49
C ILE A 103 -3.57 10.15 -48.61
N PRO A 104 -4.78 9.58 -48.54
CA PRO A 104 -5.78 9.98 -47.60
C PRO A 104 -5.31 9.70 -46.16
N VAL A 105 -5.56 10.63 -45.23
CA VAL A 105 -5.21 10.44 -43.82
C VAL A 105 -6.47 10.39 -42.99
N LEU A 106 -6.64 9.35 -42.21
CA LEU A 106 -7.75 9.12 -41.30
C LEU A 106 -7.37 9.52 -39.90
N THR A 107 -8.26 10.24 -39.23
CA THR A 107 -8.19 10.54 -37.82
C THR A 107 -9.37 9.88 -37.13
N PRO A 108 -9.21 8.69 -36.52
CA PRO A 108 -10.29 8.03 -35.85
C PRO A 108 -10.80 8.86 -34.66
N GLU A 109 -12.11 8.98 -34.57
CA GLU A 109 -12.75 9.50 -33.38
C GLU A 109 -12.73 8.44 -32.28
N PHE A 110 -12.52 8.86 -31.02
CA PHE A 110 -12.51 7.98 -29.86
C PHE A 110 -12.91 8.72 -28.59
N THR A 111 -13.29 7.96 -27.58
CA THR A 111 -13.56 8.44 -26.24
C THR A 111 -12.53 7.93 -25.27
N ILE A 112 -12.30 8.66 -24.18
CA ILE A 112 -11.52 8.22 -23.03
C ILE A 112 -12.45 8.12 -21.84
N SER A 113 -12.38 7.01 -21.12
CA SER A 113 -13.15 6.78 -19.90
C SER A 113 -12.28 6.20 -18.81
N ALA A 114 -12.66 6.47 -17.56
CA ALA A 114 -12.12 5.85 -16.36
C ALA A 114 -13.28 5.58 -15.41
N GLU A 115 -13.32 4.41 -14.82
CA GLU A 115 -14.24 4.10 -13.74
C GLU A 115 -13.70 4.69 -12.42
N GLU A 116 -14.58 5.01 -11.50
CA GLU A 116 -14.16 5.59 -10.23
C GLU A 116 -13.18 4.70 -9.45
N TYR A 117 -13.34 3.38 -9.55
CA TYR A 117 -12.47 2.41 -8.90
C TYR A 117 -11.13 2.22 -9.63
N ASP A 118 -11.01 2.66 -10.87
CA ASP A 118 -9.78 2.64 -11.65
C ASP A 118 -8.83 3.81 -11.29
N VAL A 119 -9.29 4.75 -10.45
CA VAL A 119 -8.50 5.93 -10.06
C VAL A 119 -8.00 5.76 -8.61
N TRP A 120 -6.69 5.59 -8.46
CA TRP A 120 -5.98 5.39 -7.21
C TRP A 120 -5.24 6.67 -6.79
N ALA A 121 -4.50 6.63 -5.68
CA ALA A 121 -3.76 7.81 -5.20
C ALA A 121 -2.64 8.26 -6.15
N LYS A 122 -1.94 7.32 -6.79
CA LYS A 122 -0.78 7.62 -7.67
C LYS A 122 -0.85 6.99 -9.04
N LYS A 123 -1.91 6.27 -9.34
CA LYS A 123 -2.14 5.65 -10.63
C LYS A 123 -3.60 5.74 -11.05
N ALA A 124 -3.85 5.66 -12.34
CA ALA A 124 -5.18 5.55 -12.90
C ALA A 124 -5.18 4.65 -14.13
N ILE A 125 -6.28 3.94 -14.33
CA ILE A 125 -6.51 3.14 -15.53
C ILE A 125 -7.54 3.88 -16.36
N VAL A 126 -7.20 4.14 -17.64
CA VAL A 126 -8.10 4.76 -18.59
C VAL A 126 -8.26 3.88 -19.83
N LYS A 127 -9.43 3.93 -20.45
CA LYS A 127 -9.73 3.17 -21.67
C LYS A 127 -9.95 4.13 -22.83
N LEU A 128 -9.29 3.84 -23.95
CA LEU A 128 -9.50 4.53 -25.22
C LEU A 128 -10.39 3.67 -26.10
N THR A 129 -11.57 4.15 -26.45
CA THR A 129 -12.54 3.39 -27.25
C THR A 129 -12.81 4.13 -28.55
N ALA A 130 -12.46 3.52 -29.67
CA ALA A 130 -12.74 4.06 -31.00
C ALA A 130 -14.24 4.15 -31.24
N ALA A 131 -14.70 5.25 -31.87
CA ALA A 131 -16.11 5.41 -32.26
C ALA A 131 -16.52 4.34 -33.28
N ASP A 132 -15.61 3.97 -34.20
CA ASP A 132 -15.76 2.85 -35.10
C ASP A 132 -14.80 1.71 -34.68
N PRO A 133 -15.33 0.52 -34.32
CA PRO A 133 -14.53 -0.61 -33.87
C PRO A 133 -13.41 -1.04 -34.81
N GLN A 134 -13.56 -0.85 -36.14
CA GLN A 134 -12.54 -1.20 -37.13
C GLN A 134 -11.22 -0.43 -36.90
N TYR A 135 -11.26 0.73 -36.27
CA TYR A 135 -10.10 1.58 -35.99
C TYR A 135 -9.52 1.41 -34.59
N GLN A 136 -10.05 0.47 -33.80
CA GLN A 136 -9.60 0.27 -32.42
C GLN A 136 -8.09 0.00 -32.32
N ASP A 137 -7.53 -0.80 -33.22
CA ASP A 137 -6.09 -1.10 -33.20
C ASP A 137 -5.21 0.13 -33.49
N ALA A 138 -5.72 1.11 -34.21
CA ALA A 138 -5.03 2.38 -34.40
C ALA A 138 -5.09 3.24 -33.12
N VAL A 139 -6.26 3.31 -32.48
CA VAL A 139 -6.49 4.07 -31.25
C VAL A 139 -5.69 3.49 -30.09
N ASN A 140 -5.51 2.17 -30.02
CA ASN A 140 -4.71 1.52 -28.97
C ASN A 140 -3.26 2.04 -28.88
N ARG A 141 -2.75 2.58 -29.99
CA ARG A 141 -1.37 3.10 -30.06
C ARG A 141 -1.24 4.57 -29.69
N TYR A 142 -2.36 5.25 -29.42
CA TYR A 142 -2.32 6.66 -29.09
C TYR A 142 -1.70 6.92 -27.72
N ALA A 143 -0.92 7.98 -27.63
CA ALA A 143 -0.37 8.42 -26.37
C ALA A 143 -1.43 9.12 -25.51
N VAL A 144 -1.30 8.98 -24.20
CA VAL A 144 -2.15 9.67 -23.23
C VAL A 144 -1.42 10.87 -22.65
N LEU A 145 -2.09 11.99 -22.59
CA LEU A 145 -1.60 13.22 -21.97
C LEU A 145 -2.50 13.59 -20.79
N TYR A 146 -1.91 14.26 -19.82
CA TYR A 146 -2.66 14.90 -18.73
C TYR A 146 -2.17 16.33 -18.48
N THR A 147 -3.01 17.14 -17.82
CA THR A 147 -2.59 18.48 -17.37
C THR A 147 -1.70 18.35 -16.13
N ASN A 148 -0.52 18.95 -16.17
CA ASN A 148 0.33 19.11 -15.00
C ASN A 148 -0.20 20.23 -14.05
N SER A 149 0.52 20.48 -12.96
CA SER A 149 0.16 21.50 -11.96
C SER A 149 0.15 22.93 -12.51
N THR A 150 0.79 23.17 -13.65
CA THR A 150 0.80 24.49 -14.33
C THR A 150 -0.28 24.60 -15.42
N GLY A 151 -1.11 23.57 -15.59
CA GLY A 151 -2.13 23.50 -16.62
C GLY A 151 -1.62 23.14 -18.02
N GLN A 152 -0.34 22.76 -18.13
CA GLN A 152 0.23 22.31 -19.40
C GLN A 152 -0.07 20.84 -19.64
N TRP A 153 -0.24 20.50 -20.92
CA TRP A 153 -0.37 19.11 -21.36
C TRP A 153 1.01 18.44 -21.37
N VAL A 154 1.11 17.31 -20.70
CA VAL A 154 2.32 16.49 -20.65
C VAL A 154 1.98 15.04 -20.95
N HIS A 155 2.93 14.32 -21.55
CA HIS A 155 2.78 12.89 -21.75
C HIS A 155 2.71 12.18 -20.41
N ALA A 156 1.72 11.32 -20.25
CA ALA A 156 1.59 10.49 -19.06
C ALA A 156 2.67 9.40 -19.08
N ALA A 157 3.32 9.18 -17.94
CA ALA A 157 4.05 7.93 -17.75
C ALA A 157 3.03 6.80 -17.73
N SER A 158 2.97 6.02 -18.81
CA SER A 158 1.95 4.99 -18.97
C SER A 158 2.49 3.73 -19.63
N THR A 159 1.86 2.61 -19.26
CA THR A 159 1.94 1.34 -19.99
C THR A 159 0.56 1.03 -20.53
N HIS A 160 0.46 0.29 -21.63
CA HIS A 160 -0.84 -0.08 -22.16
C HIS A 160 -0.89 -1.55 -22.59
N GLU A 161 -2.08 -2.12 -22.47
CA GLU A 161 -2.43 -3.44 -23.01
C GLU A 161 -3.75 -3.29 -23.77
N GLY A 162 -3.70 -3.46 -25.10
CA GLY A 162 -4.81 -3.12 -25.95
C GLY A 162 -5.24 -1.66 -25.76
N ASN A 163 -6.52 -1.45 -25.49
CA ASN A 163 -7.11 -0.13 -25.28
C ASN A 163 -7.03 0.39 -23.82
N VAL A 164 -6.42 -0.37 -22.92
CA VAL A 164 -6.30 -0.03 -21.50
C VAL A 164 -4.94 0.58 -21.24
N HIS A 165 -4.91 1.80 -20.74
CA HIS A 165 -3.70 2.53 -20.37
C HIS A 165 -3.63 2.69 -18.87
N THR A 166 -2.53 2.26 -18.25
CA THR A 166 -2.23 2.46 -16.84
C THR A 166 -1.31 3.66 -16.70
N LEU A 167 -1.82 4.76 -16.17
CA LEU A 167 -1.08 5.98 -15.87
C LEU A 167 -0.42 5.84 -14.50
N THR A 168 0.83 6.22 -14.36
CA THR A 168 1.60 6.15 -13.12
C THR A 168 2.24 7.50 -12.78
N GLY A 169 2.74 7.63 -11.53
CA GLY A 169 3.40 8.86 -11.09
C GLY A 169 2.46 10.03 -10.87
N LEU A 170 1.16 9.79 -10.72
CA LEU A 170 0.18 10.83 -10.40
C LEU A 170 0.37 11.32 -8.96
N SER A 171 -0.05 12.55 -8.71
CA SER A 171 -0.10 13.12 -7.36
C SER A 171 -1.42 12.77 -6.68
N PRO A 172 -1.41 12.46 -5.37
CA PRO A 172 -2.64 12.21 -4.62
C PRO A 172 -3.54 13.45 -4.55
N ASP A 173 -4.85 13.21 -4.37
CA ASP A 173 -5.90 14.23 -4.23
C ASP A 173 -5.87 15.31 -5.32
N THR A 174 -5.50 14.95 -6.52
CA THR A 174 -5.26 15.87 -7.64
C THR A 174 -6.24 15.62 -8.76
N ARG A 175 -6.78 16.71 -9.31
CA ARG A 175 -7.64 16.67 -10.50
C ARG A 175 -6.80 16.72 -11.76
N TYR A 176 -7.00 15.77 -12.67
CA TYR A 176 -6.38 15.71 -13.98
C TYR A 176 -7.42 15.77 -15.08
N GLN A 177 -7.16 16.58 -16.10
CA GLN A 177 -7.81 16.42 -17.40
C GLN A 177 -6.95 15.50 -18.24
N ILE A 178 -7.57 14.56 -18.96
CA ILE A 178 -6.88 13.53 -19.73
C ILE A 178 -7.34 13.61 -21.16
N LYS A 179 -6.41 13.51 -22.10
CA LYS A 179 -6.63 13.47 -23.53
C LYS A 179 -5.77 12.41 -24.18
N GLY A 180 -6.15 11.96 -25.34
CA GLY A 180 -5.34 11.11 -26.21
C GLY A 180 -4.81 11.87 -27.41
N THR A 181 -3.65 11.46 -27.90
CA THR A 181 -3.07 11.98 -29.13
C THR A 181 -2.46 10.86 -29.96
N CYS A 182 -2.61 10.94 -31.25
CA CYS A 182 -1.98 10.02 -32.20
C CYS A 182 -0.53 10.37 -32.52
N ASN A 183 -0.03 11.50 -32.04
CA ASN A 183 1.34 11.96 -32.31
C ASN A 183 2.14 12.08 -30.99
N ASN A 184 3.32 11.47 -30.98
CA ASN A 184 4.26 11.59 -29.85
C ASN A 184 4.85 13.00 -29.71
N GLU A 185 4.67 13.87 -30.67
CA GLU A 185 5.27 15.18 -30.72
C GLU A 185 4.21 16.26 -30.98
N GLN A 186 4.04 17.12 -29.98
CA GLN A 186 3.53 18.48 -30.05
C GLN A 186 2.04 18.80 -30.06
N GLU A 187 1.80 19.90 -29.42
CA GLU A 187 0.66 20.69 -29.00
C GLU A 187 -0.45 21.01 -30.04
N ASN A 188 -0.34 20.58 -31.28
CA ASN A 188 -1.24 21.06 -32.34
C ASN A 188 -2.02 19.96 -33.08
N VAL A 189 -1.96 18.70 -32.67
CA VAL A 189 -2.63 17.63 -33.39
C VAL A 189 -3.81 17.12 -32.57
N ASN A 190 -4.95 17.12 -33.20
CA ASN A 190 -6.27 16.64 -32.80
C ASN A 190 -6.30 15.82 -31.50
N TYR A 191 -6.52 16.53 -30.40
CA TYR A 191 -6.85 15.91 -29.12
C TYR A 191 -8.29 15.45 -29.17
N HIS A 192 -8.53 14.16 -29.04
CA HIS A 192 -9.87 13.62 -28.92
C HIS A 192 -10.06 12.99 -27.54
N GLY A 193 -11.29 13.01 -27.10
CA GLY A 193 -11.71 12.50 -25.82
C GLY A 193 -11.31 13.42 -24.65
N ASP A 194 -12.29 13.79 -23.87
CA ASP A 194 -12.11 14.51 -22.61
C ASP A 194 -12.52 13.58 -21.46
N CYS A 195 -11.57 13.26 -20.61
CA CYS A 195 -11.82 12.55 -19.36
C CYS A 195 -11.24 13.38 -18.21
N THR A 196 -12.02 13.55 -17.15
CA THR A 196 -11.55 14.20 -15.92
C THR A 196 -11.58 13.18 -14.81
N ILE A 197 -10.44 13.00 -14.14
CA ILE A 197 -10.31 12.17 -12.95
C ILE A 197 -9.86 13.01 -11.76
N ARG A 198 -10.14 12.52 -10.54
CA ARG A 198 -9.50 13.00 -9.32
C ARG A 198 -8.92 11.78 -8.60
N THR A 199 -7.60 11.80 -8.38
CA THR A 199 -6.91 10.76 -7.65
C THR A 199 -7.37 10.69 -6.19
N GLU A 200 -7.30 9.51 -5.59
CA GLU A 200 -7.57 9.33 -4.16
C GLU A 200 -6.56 10.10 -3.31
N THR A 201 -6.93 10.39 -2.07
CA THR A 201 -5.97 10.83 -1.05
C THR A 201 -4.95 9.72 -0.77
N ALA A 202 -3.76 10.09 -0.33
CA ALA A 202 -2.78 9.17 0.24
C ALA A 202 -2.82 9.32 1.76
N ALA A 203 -3.90 8.86 2.38
CA ALA A 203 -4.10 8.96 3.83
C ALA A 203 -3.09 8.11 4.58
N GLY A 204 -2.52 8.62 5.68
CA GLY A 204 -1.67 7.87 6.59
C GLY A 204 -2.45 6.84 7.42
N VAL A 205 -1.74 6.02 8.17
CA VAL A 205 -2.35 5.20 9.22
C VAL A 205 -2.92 6.14 10.28
N PRO A 206 -4.22 6.03 10.64
CA PRO A 206 -4.81 6.90 11.67
C PRO A 206 -4.03 6.81 12.98
N ASN A 207 -3.48 7.94 13.46
CA ASN A 207 -2.63 8.02 14.66
C ASN A 207 -1.59 6.90 14.71
N GLY A 208 -0.89 6.68 13.58
CA GLY A 208 0.08 5.59 13.43
C GLY A 208 1.41 5.84 14.13
N ASP A 209 1.66 7.08 14.55
CA ASP A 209 2.78 7.50 15.39
C ASP A 209 2.49 7.41 16.89
N PHE A 210 1.23 7.10 17.27
CA PHE A 210 0.76 6.94 18.64
C PHE A 210 0.94 8.16 19.54
N GLU A 211 1.08 9.36 18.99
CA GLU A 211 1.32 10.58 19.78
C GLU A 211 0.04 11.19 20.37
N ASP A 212 -1.13 10.91 19.76
CA ASP A 212 -2.42 11.37 20.25
C ASP A 212 -3.02 10.30 21.18
N LEU A 213 -2.96 10.56 22.49
CA LEU A 213 -3.36 9.61 23.54
C LEU A 213 -4.60 10.09 24.28
N THR A 214 -5.42 9.15 24.71
CA THR A 214 -6.53 9.39 25.63
C THR A 214 -6.45 8.45 26.81
N GLN A 215 -6.82 8.94 27.99
CA GLN A 215 -6.93 8.11 29.18
C GLN A 215 -8.15 7.20 29.04
N THR A 216 -7.95 5.89 29.04
CA THR A 216 -9.01 4.90 28.90
C THR A 216 -9.35 4.19 30.21
N ILE A 217 -8.34 3.90 31.02
CA ILE A 217 -8.50 3.18 32.28
C ILE A 217 -7.69 3.89 33.39
N SER A 218 -8.34 4.14 34.54
CA SER A 218 -7.69 4.53 35.76
C SER A 218 -7.99 3.49 36.84
N VAL A 219 -6.96 2.94 37.40
CA VAL A 219 -7.04 1.93 38.45
C VAL A 219 -6.44 2.51 39.73
N SER A 220 -7.20 2.50 40.81
CA SER A 220 -6.77 3.00 42.07
C SER A 220 -7.02 2.00 43.21
N ASP A 221 -6.14 2.04 44.20
CA ASP A 221 -6.27 1.29 45.44
C ASP A 221 -6.53 -0.21 45.28
N ILE A 222 -5.94 -0.81 44.25
CA ILE A 222 -6.02 -2.25 44.06
C ILE A 222 -5.27 -2.97 45.16
N ASN A 223 -5.93 -3.93 45.77
CA ASN A 223 -5.30 -4.82 46.72
C ASN A 223 -4.40 -5.83 46.00
N GLN A 224 -3.11 -5.68 46.12
CA GLN A 224 -2.11 -6.42 45.34
C GLN A 224 -1.46 -7.58 46.11
N GLY A 225 -1.92 -7.91 47.25
CA GLY A 225 -1.29 -9.01 47.99
C GLY A 225 -2.00 -9.32 49.30
N GLY A 226 -1.57 -10.36 49.94
CA GLY A 226 -2.17 -10.92 51.09
C GLY A 226 -2.43 -9.91 52.25
N ARG A 227 -3.28 -10.29 53.11
CA ARG A 227 -3.77 -9.50 54.24
C ARG A 227 -2.87 -9.76 55.45
N TRP A 228 -2.34 -8.71 56.09
CA TRP A 228 -1.69 -8.86 57.37
C TRP A 228 -2.70 -8.86 58.51
N SER A 229 -2.72 -9.91 59.30
CA SER A 229 -3.48 -9.98 60.54
C SER A 229 -2.51 -9.91 61.75
N PRO A 230 -2.70 -8.98 62.65
CA PRO A 230 -1.85 -8.87 63.85
C PRO A 230 -2.03 -10.03 64.83
N THR A 231 -2.93 -10.94 64.60
CA THR A 231 -3.21 -12.07 65.47
C THR A 231 -2.37 -13.28 65.07
N ILE A 232 -1.25 -13.37 65.72
CA ILE A 232 -0.45 -14.60 65.98
C ILE A 232 -0.31 -15.56 64.83
N GLY A 233 0.81 -15.50 64.10
CA GLY A 233 1.42 -16.60 63.41
C GLY A 233 1.42 -16.59 61.88
N ASN A 234 0.60 -15.77 61.22
CA ASN A 234 0.64 -15.61 59.76
C ASN A 234 0.33 -14.16 59.37
N PRO A 235 1.32 -13.30 59.20
CA PRO A 235 1.06 -11.99 58.66
C PRO A 235 0.58 -12.07 57.24
N THR A 236 -0.67 -11.69 57.03
CA THR A 236 -1.24 -11.40 55.72
C THR A 236 -0.96 -9.93 55.44
N TYR A 237 -0.31 -9.66 54.34
CA TYR A 237 0.15 -8.36 53.96
C TYR A 237 -0.73 -7.79 52.87
N GLN A 238 -1.11 -6.53 52.96
CA GLN A 238 -1.93 -5.86 51.95
C GLN A 238 -1.18 -4.66 51.39
N SER A 239 -0.94 -4.62 50.13
CA SER A 239 -0.50 -3.45 49.39
C SER A 239 -1.53 -2.97 48.40
N THR A 240 -1.55 -1.68 48.18
CA THR A 240 -2.41 -1.07 47.18
C THR A 240 -1.56 -0.50 46.06
N CYS A 241 -2.02 -0.58 44.83
CA CYS A 241 -1.40 0.11 43.71
C CYS A 241 -2.43 0.90 42.91
N SER A 242 -1.93 1.94 42.25
CA SER A 242 -2.73 2.77 41.35
C SER A 242 -1.95 3.02 40.07
N PHE A 243 -2.61 3.00 38.95
CA PHE A 243 -2.01 3.35 37.68
C PHE A 243 -3.06 3.86 36.67
N THR A 244 -2.59 4.56 35.65
CA THR A 244 -3.41 5.07 34.56
C THR A 244 -2.89 4.51 33.25
N ILE A 245 -3.79 4.02 32.41
CA ILE A 245 -3.49 3.52 31.08
C ILE A 245 -3.99 4.54 30.06
N ASN A 246 -3.10 4.94 29.16
CA ASN A 246 -3.45 5.75 28.01
C ASN A 246 -3.40 4.87 26.76
N GLU A 247 -4.40 5.02 25.89
CA GLU A 247 -4.49 4.35 24.62
C GLU A 247 -4.49 5.36 23.48
N PRO A 248 -3.96 5.03 22.29
CA PRO A 248 -3.98 5.95 21.16
C PRO A 248 -5.40 6.23 20.70
N VAL A 249 -5.70 7.47 20.39
CA VAL A 249 -7.01 7.87 19.89
C VAL A 249 -7.33 7.11 18.60
N GLY A 250 -8.53 6.50 18.55
CA GLY A 250 -8.99 5.67 17.43
C GLY A 250 -8.53 4.20 17.48
N TRP A 251 -7.69 3.86 18.44
CA TRP A 251 -7.26 2.49 18.71
C TRP A 251 -7.91 1.95 19.97
N ALA A 252 -8.02 0.65 20.05
CA ALA A 252 -8.52 -0.06 21.22
C ALA A 252 -7.62 -1.23 21.57
N SER A 253 -7.67 -1.65 22.83
CA SER A 253 -6.96 -2.80 23.33
C SER A 253 -7.87 -3.69 24.18
N VAL A 254 -7.37 -4.84 24.63
CA VAL A 254 -8.08 -5.74 25.55
C VAL A 254 -7.86 -5.37 27.03
N ASN A 255 -7.35 -4.18 27.32
CA ASN A 255 -7.10 -3.72 28.69
C ASN A 255 -8.37 -3.68 29.56
N ALA A 256 -9.54 -3.40 28.96
CA ALA A 256 -10.81 -3.43 29.70
C ALA A 256 -11.09 -4.80 30.33
N LYS A 257 -10.62 -5.89 29.71
CA LYS A 257 -10.65 -7.24 30.29
C LYS A 257 -9.54 -7.43 31.33
N THR A 258 -8.30 -7.24 30.91
CA THR A 258 -7.12 -7.62 31.72
C THR A 258 -6.85 -6.68 32.89
N SER A 259 -7.41 -5.46 32.89
CA SER A 259 -7.27 -4.46 33.95
C SER A 259 -8.59 -4.15 34.67
N ASN A 260 -9.62 -4.98 34.49
CA ASN A 260 -10.93 -4.75 35.10
C ASN A 260 -10.95 -5.20 36.57
N THR A 261 -10.97 -4.24 37.50
CA THR A 261 -11.06 -4.50 38.95
C THR A 261 -12.49 -4.76 39.42
N SER A 262 -13.50 -4.45 38.64
CA SER A 262 -14.93 -4.58 39.00
C SER A 262 -15.53 -5.92 38.59
N ALA A 263 -14.82 -6.69 37.76
CA ALA A 263 -15.29 -8.00 37.36
C ALA A 263 -15.28 -8.94 38.57
N THR A 264 -16.39 -9.59 38.83
CA THR A 264 -16.55 -10.55 39.93
C THR A 264 -15.60 -11.75 39.81
N ASN A 265 -15.02 -11.93 38.66
CA ASN A 265 -14.18 -13.06 38.29
C ASN A 265 -12.68 -12.69 38.16
N GLN A 266 -12.29 -11.43 38.38
CA GLN A 266 -10.91 -11.02 38.33
C GLN A 266 -10.39 -10.67 39.74
N MET A 267 -9.30 -11.27 40.10
CA MET A 267 -8.67 -10.94 41.38
C MET A 267 -8.01 -9.58 41.32
N SER A 268 -8.37 -8.67 42.25
CA SER A 268 -7.87 -7.31 42.30
C SER A 268 -6.34 -7.20 42.42
N TRP A 269 -5.68 -8.22 42.92
CA TRP A 269 -4.24 -8.27 43.03
C TRP A 269 -3.52 -8.71 41.75
N PHE A 270 -4.27 -9.08 40.69
CA PHE A 270 -3.75 -9.60 39.45
C PHE A 270 -4.07 -8.74 38.23
N VAL A 271 -4.33 -7.49 38.46
CA VAL A 271 -4.61 -6.55 37.37
C VAL A 271 -3.34 -6.18 36.62
N CYS A 272 -3.33 -6.38 35.34
CA CYS A 272 -2.18 -6.14 34.49
C CYS A 272 -2.58 -5.64 33.10
N PRO A 273 -2.13 -4.44 32.70
CA PRO A 273 -2.41 -3.97 31.35
C PRO A 273 -1.65 -4.81 30.32
N SER A 274 -2.38 -5.24 29.30
CA SER A 274 -1.81 -5.92 28.13
C SER A 274 -1.25 -4.95 27.11
N THR A 275 -1.70 -3.69 27.17
CA THR A 275 -1.26 -2.65 26.23
C THR A 275 -1.06 -1.35 26.97
N TYR A 276 0.05 -0.67 26.73
CA TYR A 276 0.39 0.61 27.34
C TYR A 276 1.39 1.38 26.47
N ASN A 277 1.54 2.69 26.71
CA ASN A 277 2.55 3.51 26.05
C ASN A 277 3.94 3.34 26.70
N THR A 278 4.92 4.13 26.32
CA THR A 278 6.35 3.98 26.71
C THR A 278 6.61 3.94 28.21
N THR A 279 5.73 4.51 29.02
CA THR A 279 5.90 4.52 30.48
C THR A 279 4.59 4.23 31.17
N LEU A 280 4.60 3.25 32.07
CA LEU A 280 3.53 3.00 33.00
C LEU A 280 4.05 3.23 34.41
N SER A 281 3.54 4.23 35.11
CA SER A 281 3.88 4.52 36.51
C SER A 281 2.99 3.73 37.45
N TRP A 282 3.58 3.18 38.46
CA TRP A 282 2.88 2.44 39.50
C TRP A 282 3.29 2.93 40.87
N THR A 283 2.32 3.18 41.76
CA THR A 283 2.54 3.56 43.14
C THR A 283 2.02 2.46 44.04
N GLY A 284 2.88 1.83 44.81
CA GLY A 284 2.53 0.84 45.81
C GLY A 284 2.71 1.35 47.21
N LYS A 285 1.77 1.08 48.09
CA LYS A 285 1.90 1.32 49.52
C LYS A 285 2.08 0.02 50.26
N VAL A 286 3.15 -0.05 51.00
CA VAL A 286 3.44 -1.13 51.94
C VAL A 286 2.97 -0.69 53.33
N PRO A 287 1.95 -1.31 53.93
CA PRO A 287 1.53 -0.95 55.27
C PRO A 287 2.69 -1.12 56.25
N GLY A 288 2.86 -0.13 57.12
CA GLY A 288 3.82 -0.23 58.25
C GLY A 288 3.41 -1.33 59.21
N ILE A 289 4.41 -1.92 59.86
CA ILE A 289 4.17 -2.79 61.01
C ILE A 289 3.77 -1.88 62.17
N PRO A 290 2.60 -2.05 62.80
CA PRO A 290 2.12 -1.14 63.83
C PRO A 290 3.04 -0.94 65.03
N ILE A 291 4.00 -1.84 65.25
CA ILE A 291 4.92 -1.83 66.37
C ILE A 291 6.22 -1.04 66.07
N PHE A 292 6.55 -0.80 64.81
CA PHE A 292 7.82 -0.17 64.42
C PHE A 292 7.69 1.14 63.65
N GLY A 293 6.50 1.69 63.54
CA GLY A 293 6.24 3.00 62.93
C GLY A 293 6.78 3.16 61.52
N GLY A 294 5.91 3.39 60.58
CA GLY A 294 6.25 3.83 59.26
C GLY A 294 6.01 2.80 58.17
N GLY A 295 4.87 2.94 57.51
CA GLY A 295 4.70 2.34 56.16
C GLY A 295 5.52 3.11 55.13
N GLY A 296 6.30 2.43 54.35
CA GLY A 296 6.99 2.98 53.17
C GLY A 296 6.03 3.11 52.00
N THR A 297 6.15 4.18 51.26
CA THR A 297 5.59 4.23 49.90
C THR A 297 6.70 3.81 48.95
N ASP A 298 6.54 2.72 48.31
CA ASP A 298 7.46 2.29 47.24
C ASP A 298 6.84 2.67 45.93
N THR A 299 7.62 3.28 45.05
CA THR A 299 7.25 3.66 43.71
C THR A 299 8.17 2.94 42.71
N PRO A 300 8.19 1.62 42.71
CA PRO A 300 8.98 0.92 41.70
C PRO A 300 8.41 1.19 40.31
N ASP A 301 9.27 1.62 39.42
CA ASP A 301 8.97 1.62 37.99
C ASP A 301 8.83 0.17 37.53
N ILE A 302 7.62 -0.33 37.51
CA ILE A 302 7.34 -1.72 37.09
C ILE A 302 7.68 -1.93 35.63
N TYR A 303 7.52 -0.88 34.84
CA TYR A 303 7.76 -0.89 33.40
C TYR A 303 8.78 0.19 33.09
N LYS A 304 9.98 -0.25 32.69
CA LYS A 304 11.07 0.64 32.31
C LYS A 304 10.66 1.54 31.17
N ASN A 305 11.15 2.77 31.21
CA ASN A 305 11.01 3.71 30.09
C ASN A 305 11.46 3.04 28.81
N LEU A 306 10.51 2.81 27.90
CA LEU A 306 10.79 2.36 26.55
C LEU A 306 10.98 3.61 25.71
N THR A 307 12.13 3.73 25.08
CA THR A 307 12.37 4.82 24.14
C THR A 307 11.55 4.57 22.88
N ALA A 308 10.72 5.52 22.48
CA ALA A 308 10.04 5.49 21.20
C ALA A 308 11.05 5.48 20.04
N LYS A 309 10.68 4.95 18.89
CA LYS A 309 11.51 5.04 17.68
C LYS A 309 11.55 6.46 17.16
N ASN A 310 10.37 7.11 17.12
CA ASN A 310 10.19 8.49 16.77
C ASN A 310 9.21 9.13 17.77
N GLY A 311 9.31 10.45 17.98
CA GLY A 311 8.43 11.15 18.89
C GLY A 311 8.63 10.78 20.36
N SER A 312 7.54 10.75 21.11
CA SER A 312 7.53 10.55 22.56
C SER A 312 6.95 9.20 22.97
N ASN A 313 6.11 8.62 22.17
CA ASN A 313 5.33 7.44 22.48
C ASN A 313 5.55 6.28 21.51
N ALA A 314 5.58 5.08 22.06
CA ALA A 314 5.43 3.84 21.34
C ALA A 314 4.44 2.97 22.11
N MET A 315 3.80 2.02 21.45
CA MET A 315 2.87 1.12 22.14
C MET A 315 3.53 -0.22 22.44
N VAL A 316 3.36 -0.67 23.67
CA VAL A 316 3.71 -2.02 24.08
C VAL A 316 2.46 -2.86 24.10
N VAL A 317 2.54 -4.01 23.43
CA VAL A 317 1.48 -5.02 23.37
C VAL A 317 2.09 -6.33 23.86
N ARG A 318 1.52 -6.95 24.88
CA ARG A 318 2.13 -8.12 25.52
C ARG A 318 1.12 -9.13 26.02
N ASN A 319 1.55 -10.38 26.13
CA ASN A 319 0.80 -11.41 26.80
C ASN A 319 0.80 -11.16 28.31
N VAL A 320 -0.36 -11.30 28.91
CA VAL A 320 -0.53 -11.18 30.36
C VAL A 320 -1.26 -12.39 30.91
N ALA A 321 -0.96 -12.75 32.15
CA ALA A 321 -1.75 -13.72 32.89
C ALA A 321 -3.09 -13.09 33.27
N TRP A 322 -4.15 -13.84 33.11
CA TRP A 322 -5.50 -13.39 33.42
C TRP A 322 -6.33 -14.54 34.04
N ASP A 323 -6.96 -14.27 35.18
CA ASP A 323 -7.78 -15.26 35.87
C ASP A 323 -9.27 -14.96 35.68
N GLU A 324 -9.86 -15.62 34.69
CA GLU A 324 -11.27 -15.48 34.34
C GLU A 324 -12.21 -15.74 35.51
N ASN A 325 -11.89 -16.67 36.38
CA ASN A 325 -12.78 -17.11 37.43
C ASN A 325 -12.54 -16.39 38.77
N GLY A 326 -11.44 -15.62 38.88
CA GLY A 326 -11.09 -14.95 40.13
C GLY A 326 -10.86 -15.87 41.32
N THR A 327 -10.54 -17.13 41.06
CA THR A 327 -10.43 -18.18 42.09
C THR A 327 -9.03 -18.39 42.61
N THR A 328 -8.02 -17.81 41.92
CA THR A 328 -6.62 -17.93 42.35
C THR A 328 -6.40 -17.13 43.63
N PRO A 329 -6.03 -17.76 44.71
CA PRO A 329 -5.84 -17.05 46.00
C PRO A 329 -4.64 -16.12 45.92
N PRO A 330 -4.66 -15.00 46.66
CA PRO A 330 -3.54 -14.09 46.76
C PRO A 330 -2.31 -14.79 47.32
N PRO A 331 -1.10 -14.40 46.95
CA PRO A 331 0.11 -14.95 47.54
C PRO A 331 0.20 -14.63 49.01
N HIS A 332 0.67 -15.58 49.79
CA HIS A 332 0.91 -15.41 51.23
C HIS A 332 2.35 -15.00 51.47
N TYR A 333 2.52 -14.05 52.38
CA TYR A 333 3.84 -13.61 52.84
C TYR A 333 4.21 -14.31 54.13
N LYS A 334 5.46 -14.72 54.22
CA LYS A 334 6.08 -15.17 55.48
C LYS A 334 7.08 -14.11 55.92
N THR A 335 7.20 -13.96 57.24
CA THR A 335 8.23 -13.14 57.85
C THR A 335 9.37 -14.03 58.35
N ARG A 336 10.62 -13.61 58.10
CA ARG A 336 11.80 -14.18 58.73
C ARG A 336 12.60 -13.03 59.30
N GLY A 337 12.50 -12.85 60.62
CA GLY A 337 13.03 -11.67 61.29
C GLY A 337 12.23 -10.42 60.89
N SER A 338 12.91 -9.36 60.48
CA SER A 338 12.30 -8.13 59.97
C SER A 338 12.10 -8.10 58.47
N ALA A 339 12.39 -9.19 57.77
CA ALA A 339 12.26 -9.27 56.34
C ALA A 339 10.97 -10.01 55.93
N TYR A 340 10.27 -9.47 54.96
CA TYR A 340 9.12 -10.08 54.33
C TYR A 340 9.60 -10.81 53.04
N TYR A 341 9.13 -12.02 52.81
CA TYR A 341 9.41 -12.77 51.61
C TYR A 341 8.20 -13.59 51.20
N TYR A 342 8.12 -13.95 49.94
CA TYR A 342 7.07 -14.79 49.43
C TYR A 342 7.10 -16.19 50.05
N SER A 343 5.93 -16.74 50.27
CA SER A 343 5.77 -18.19 50.48
C SER A 343 6.19 -18.93 49.20
N GLU A 344 6.85 -20.06 49.35
CA GLU A 344 7.23 -20.94 48.26
C GLU A 344 6.03 -21.45 47.43
N ASN A 345 4.81 -21.32 47.93
CA ASN A 345 3.57 -21.70 47.29
C ASN A 345 2.85 -20.49 46.68
N VAL A 346 3.45 -19.88 45.71
CA VAL A 346 2.78 -18.84 44.91
C VAL A 346 1.79 -19.48 43.98
N PRO A 347 0.52 -19.08 43.96
CA PRO A 347 -0.48 -19.68 43.08
C PRO A 347 -0.10 -19.46 41.62
N SER A 348 -0.45 -20.44 40.77
CA SER A 348 -0.30 -20.35 39.31
C SER A 348 -1.59 -19.87 38.71
N ILE A 349 -1.49 -19.05 37.69
CA ILE A 349 -2.62 -18.64 36.85
C ILE A 349 -2.62 -19.48 35.60
N ALA A 350 -3.76 -20.10 35.32
CA ALA A 350 -3.87 -21.05 34.23
C ALA A 350 -4.07 -20.37 32.85
N ASN A 351 -4.64 -19.15 32.86
CA ASN A 351 -5.00 -18.47 31.63
C ASN A 351 -3.97 -17.40 31.26
N ARG A 352 -3.74 -17.28 29.97
CA ARG A 352 -2.92 -16.23 29.38
C ARG A 352 -3.73 -15.51 28.30
N SER A 353 -3.85 -14.18 28.44
CA SER A 353 -4.47 -13.32 27.44
C SER A 353 -3.38 -12.69 26.58
N ALA A 354 -3.46 -12.88 25.30
CA ALA A 354 -2.61 -12.15 24.37
C ALA A 354 -2.98 -10.67 24.33
N GLY A 355 -1.97 -9.81 24.32
CA GLY A 355 -2.18 -8.39 24.07
C GLY A 355 -2.65 -8.17 22.64
N LYS A 356 -3.61 -7.28 22.48
CA LYS A 356 -4.15 -6.86 21.18
C LYS A 356 -4.29 -5.35 21.18
N LEU A 357 -3.87 -4.74 20.07
CA LEU A 357 -4.06 -3.32 19.76
C LEU A 357 -4.63 -3.23 18.34
N PHE A 358 -5.77 -2.57 18.16
CA PHE A 358 -6.43 -2.55 16.87
C PHE A 358 -7.22 -1.25 16.64
N LEU A 359 -7.43 -0.88 15.40
CA LEU A 359 -8.31 0.23 15.04
C LEU A 359 -9.75 -0.12 15.36
N GLY A 360 -10.44 0.75 16.13
CA GLY A 360 -11.83 0.55 16.50
C GLY A 360 -12.11 0.77 17.97
N SER A 361 -13.05 -0.01 18.52
CA SER A 361 -13.43 0.04 19.94
C SER A 361 -13.63 -1.36 20.51
N TYR A 362 -13.40 -1.47 21.82
CA TYR A 362 -13.51 -2.69 22.59
C TYR A 362 -14.27 -2.45 23.87
N SER A 363 -15.08 -3.41 24.25
CA SER A 363 -15.73 -3.42 25.56
C SER A 363 -15.75 -4.83 26.17
N TYR A 364 -15.68 -4.86 27.51
CA TYR A 364 -15.76 -6.07 28.30
C TYR A 364 -16.79 -5.88 29.41
N SER A 365 -17.78 -6.72 29.49
CA SER A 365 -18.85 -6.67 30.49
C SER A 365 -19.46 -8.05 30.72
N GLY A 366 -19.61 -8.43 31.99
CA GLY A 366 -20.26 -9.70 32.37
C GLY A 366 -19.60 -10.93 31.73
N ASN A 367 -18.27 -10.96 31.66
CA ASN A 367 -17.46 -12.00 31.01
C ASN A 367 -17.66 -12.12 29.48
N SER A 368 -18.24 -11.10 28.86
CA SER A 368 -18.42 -11.04 27.42
C SER A 368 -17.56 -9.94 26.82
N GLU A 369 -16.89 -10.28 25.74
CA GLU A 369 -16.07 -9.37 24.93
C GLU A 369 -16.86 -8.89 23.72
N SER A 370 -16.70 -7.62 23.36
CA SER A 370 -17.25 -7.07 22.12
C SER A 370 -16.15 -6.29 21.39
N TYR A 371 -15.89 -6.69 20.16
CA TYR A 371 -14.95 -6.06 19.24
C TYR A 371 -15.73 -5.33 18.15
N ASN A 372 -15.48 -4.03 18.00
CA ASN A 372 -15.95 -3.25 16.87
C ASN A 372 -14.72 -2.76 16.10
N GLU A 373 -14.23 -3.62 15.19
CA GLU A 373 -13.00 -3.40 14.47
C GLU A 373 -13.17 -2.54 13.24
N GLY A 374 -12.22 -1.63 13.03
CA GLY A 374 -12.06 -0.84 11.84
C GLY A 374 -12.45 0.62 12.01
N THR A 375 -12.01 1.42 11.05
CA THR A 375 -12.31 2.85 10.92
C THR A 375 -12.56 3.21 9.47
N SER A 376 -13.29 4.30 9.23
CA SER A 376 -13.54 4.80 7.87
C SER A 376 -12.23 5.14 7.18
N PHE A 377 -12.04 4.63 5.96
CA PHE A 377 -10.81 4.83 5.20
C PHE A 377 -11.05 4.63 3.72
N SER A 378 -10.70 5.62 2.90
CA SER A 378 -11.03 5.65 1.47
C SER A 378 -9.82 5.52 0.54
N SER A 379 -8.60 5.43 1.07
CA SER A 379 -7.39 5.29 0.27
C SER A 379 -7.00 3.82 0.09
N ARG A 380 -6.25 3.53 -0.96
CA ARG A 380 -5.80 2.17 -1.30
C ARG A 380 -4.27 2.10 -1.35
N PRO A 381 -3.58 1.95 -0.20
CA PRO A 381 -2.13 1.80 -0.14
C PRO A 381 -1.68 0.45 -0.73
N SER A 382 -0.43 0.39 -1.20
CA SER A 382 0.21 -0.87 -1.62
C SER A 382 0.83 -1.63 -0.45
N THR A 383 1.24 -0.91 0.60
CA THR A 383 2.05 -1.48 1.67
C THR A 383 1.87 -0.70 2.96
N MET A 384 1.90 -1.38 4.10
CA MET A 384 2.10 -0.76 5.41
C MET A 384 3.52 -1.03 5.90
N LYS A 385 4.15 -0.02 6.49
CA LYS A 385 5.45 -0.10 7.16
C LYS A 385 5.35 0.40 8.59
N GLY A 386 6.31 0.00 9.41
CA GLY A 386 6.47 0.50 10.78
C GLY A 386 7.71 -0.07 11.42
N TRP A 387 7.89 0.21 12.70
CA TRP A 387 9.03 -0.22 13.48
C TRP A 387 8.60 -1.04 14.67
N TYR A 388 9.35 -2.09 15.01
CA TYR A 388 9.04 -2.95 16.13
C TYR A 388 10.28 -3.41 16.90
N LYS A 389 10.05 -3.81 18.14
CA LYS A 389 10.91 -4.69 18.94
C LYS A 389 10.05 -5.86 19.39
N TYR A 390 10.62 -7.04 19.49
CA TYR A 390 9.87 -8.21 19.92
C TYR A 390 10.71 -9.13 20.79
N THR A 391 10.16 -9.49 21.94
CA THR A 391 10.72 -10.50 22.83
C THR A 391 9.70 -11.63 22.95
N PRO A 392 9.98 -12.80 22.37
CA PRO A 392 9.09 -13.97 22.50
C PRO A 392 9.07 -14.49 23.93
N ASP A 393 8.11 -15.32 24.26
CA ASP A 393 8.15 -16.11 25.50
C ASP A 393 9.34 -17.06 25.46
N ASN A 394 10.12 -17.09 26.51
CA ASN A 394 11.32 -17.96 26.62
C ASN A 394 11.01 -19.46 26.56
N ASN A 395 9.74 -19.85 26.71
CA ASN A 395 9.31 -21.23 26.72
C ASN A 395 8.77 -21.72 25.35
N ASP A 396 8.57 -20.83 24.40
CA ASP A 396 8.08 -21.14 23.07
C ASP A 396 8.86 -20.38 21.99
N GLY A 397 9.86 -21.03 21.42
CA GLY A 397 10.69 -20.46 20.36
C GLY A 397 9.95 -20.27 19.02
N SER A 398 8.71 -20.75 18.88
CA SER A 398 7.86 -20.58 17.70
C SER A 398 6.94 -19.37 17.80
N GLU A 399 6.84 -18.72 18.95
CA GLU A 399 5.97 -17.58 19.17
C GLU A 399 6.47 -16.33 18.42
N THR A 400 5.57 -15.69 17.72
CA THR A 400 5.81 -14.44 16.95
C THR A 400 4.76 -13.40 17.26
N GLY A 401 5.13 -12.12 17.18
CA GLY A 401 4.13 -11.06 17.06
C GLY A 401 3.42 -11.11 15.73
N VAL A 402 2.19 -10.62 15.64
CA VAL A 402 1.40 -10.64 14.41
C VAL A 402 0.84 -9.26 14.11
N ILE A 403 0.95 -8.84 12.86
CA ILE A 403 0.28 -7.65 12.33
C ILE A 403 -0.55 -8.04 11.13
N SER A 404 -1.84 -7.70 11.14
CA SER A 404 -2.75 -7.89 10.01
C SER A 404 -3.37 -6.56 9.60
N VAL A 405 -3.47 -6.35 8.29
CA VAL A 405 -4.11 -5.19 7.68
C VAL A 405 -5.13 -5.68 6.68
N THR A 406 -6.34 -5.13 6.74
CA THR A 406 -7.42 -5.47 5.81
C THR A 406 -8.14 -4.21 5.36
N LEU A 407 -8.28 -4.05 4.06
CA LEU A 407 -9.09 -3.02 3.43
C LEU A 407 -10.38 -3.63 2.91
N LEU A 408 -11.50 -2.98 3.18
CA LEU A 408 -12.83 -3.48 2.80
C LEU A 408 -13.65 -2.39 2.09
N ASN A 409 -14.59 -2.88 1.29
CA ASN A 409 -15.79 -2.14 0.91
C ASN A 409 -16.98 -2.83 1.56
N ARG A 410 -17.51 -2.25 2.64
CA ARG A 410 -18.53 -2.89 3.52
C ARG A 410 -17.96 -4.22 4.05
N GLU A 411 -18.52 -5.36 3.60
CA GLU A 411 -18.09 -6.71 3.99
C GLU A 411 -17.14 -7.36 2.98
N THR A 412 -16.95 -6.75 1.81
CA THR A 412 -16.05 -7.27 0.77
C THR A 412 -14.60 -6.90 1.08
N ILE A 413 -13.74 -7.88 1.28
CA ILE A 413 -12.29 -7.68 1.41
C ILE A 413 -11.74 -7.30 0.03
N LEU A 414 -11.12 -6.12 -0.05
CA LEU A 414 -10.44 -5.64 -1.26
C LEU A 414 -8.99 -6.08 -1.28
N ALA A 415 -8.32 -5.88 -0.15
CA ALA A 415 -6.92 -6.24 0.03
C ALA A 415 -6.64 -6.68 1.46
N SER A 416 -5.66 -7.53 1.63
CA SER A 416 -5.17 -7.93 2.95
C SER A 416 -3.67 -8.21 2.92
N GLY A 417 -3.05 -8.09 4.09
CA GLY A 417 -1.67 -8.46 4.34
C GLY A 417 -1.48 -8.85 5.79
N THR A 418 -0.60 -9.81 6.04
CA THR A 418 -0.24 -10.26 7.39
C THR A 418 1.26 -10.53 7.45
N ILE A 419 1.88 -10.18 8.58
CA ILE A 419 3.27 -10.51 8.87
C ILE A 419 3.42 -11.07 10.27
N ASN A 420 4.33 -12.03 10.42
CA ASN A 420 4.81 -12.55 11.69
C ASN A 420 6.13 -11.87 12.04
N LEU A 421 6.21 -11.29 13.23
CA LEU A 421 7.36 -10.56 13.72
C LEU A 421 8.19 -11.47 14.63
N THR A 422 9.43 -11.70 14.24
CA THR A 422 10.39 -12.52 15.01
C THR A 422 11.15 -11.67 16.04
N ALA A 423 11.89 -12.32 16.93
CA ALA A 423 12.66 -11.66 17.97
C ALA A 423 13.56 -10.55 17.42
N ALA A 424 13.49 -9.36 18.03
CA ALA A 424 14.27 -8.19 17.68
C ALA A 424 14.53 -7.34 18.93
N SER A 425 15.79 -7.24 19.36
CA SER A 425 16.20 -6.43 20.53
C SER A 425 16.17 -4.93 20.26
N ASP A 426 16.40 -4.55 19.01
CA ASP A 426 16.41 -3.17 18.55
C ASP A 426 15.26 -2.92 17.58
N TYR A 427 14.89 -1.62 17.41
CA TYR A 427 13.87 -1.26 16.46
C TYR A 427 14.22 -1.70 15.05
N THR A 428 13.45 -2.63 14.54
CA THR A 428 13.56 -3.21 13.21
C THR A 428 12.37 -2.77 12.37
N GLU A 429 12.62 -2.37 11.13
CA GLU A 429 11.55 -2.02 10.20
C GLU A 429 10.83 -3.29 9.74
N PHE A 430 9.51 -3.24 9.67
CA PHE A 430 8.71 -4.28 9.04
C PHE A 430 7.92 -3.72 7.85
N THR A 431 7.51 -4.62 6.98
CA THR A 431 6.74 -4.30 5.78
C THR A 431 5.63 -5.32 5.60
N VAL A 432 4.39 -4.85 5.48
CA VAL A 432 3.19 -5.65 5.21
C VAL A 432 2.68 -5.29 3.81
N PRO A 433 3.02 -6.07 2.77
CA PRO A 433 2.44 -5.89 1.44
C PRO A 433 0.94 -6.16 1.47
N LEU A 434 0.16 -5.33 0.79
CA LEU A 434 -1.29 -5.50 0.66
C LEU A 434 -1.60 -6.14 -0.70
N VAL A 435 -2.10 -7.36 -0.67
CA VAL A 435 -2.50 -8.10 -1.86
C VAL A 435 -3.96 -7.79 -2.18
N TYR A 436 -4.18 -7.12 -3.30
CA TYR A 436 -5.52 -6.80 -3.79
C TYR A 436 -6.12 -7.97 -4.55
N THR A 437 -7.26 -8.45 -4.09
CA THR A 437 -8.05 -9.51 -4.74
C THR A 437 -9.30 -8.96 -5.44
N VAL A 438 -9.71 -7.75 -5.08
CA VAL A 438 -10.84 -7.03 -5.65
C VAL A 438 -10.39 -5.61 -5.99
N THR A 439 -10.45 -5.22 -7.25
CA THR A 439 -9.98 -3.90 -7.74
C THR A 439 -11.08 -3.03 -8.31
N ASP A 440 -12.27 -3.60 -8.52
CA ASP A 440 -13.46 -2.95 -9.09
C ASP A 440 -14.34 -2.24 -8.04
N LYS A 441 -13.77 -1.94 -6.87
CA LYS A 441 -14.44 -1.22 -5.77
C LYS A 441 -13.47 -0.28 -5.07
N LYS A 442 -14.00 0.79 -4.51
CA LYS A 442 -13.26 1.70 -3.60
C LYS A 442 -13.29 1.18 -2.17
N ALA A 443 -12.23 1.45 -1.42
CA ALA A 443 -12.20 1.17 0.01
C ALA A 443 -13.11 2.13 0.78
N ASN A 444 -13.70 1.65 1.88
CA ASN A 444 -14.44 2.48 2.84
C ASN A 444 -14.18 2.11 4.30
N LEU A 445 -13.45 1.02 4.55
CA LEU A 445 -13.11 0.55 5.89
C LEU A 445 -11.69 -0.01 5.92
N LEU A 446 -10.94 0.38 6.94
CA LEU A 446 -9.61 -0.14 7.26
C LEU A 446 -9.65 -0.86 8.60
N LYS A 447 -9.15 -2.08 8.64
CA LYS A 447 -8.85 -2.82 9.87
C LYS A 447 -7.35 -3.02 9.99
N ILE A 448 -6.80 -2.72 11.15
CA ILE A 448 -5.44 -3.09 11.56
C ILE A 448 -5.56 -3.79 12.90
N MET A 449 -4.96 -4.96 13.01
CA MET A 449 -4.84 -5.72 14.24
C MET A 449 -3.38 -6.03 14.51
N ILE A 450 -2.92 -5.72 15.71
CA ILE A 450 -1.58 -5.99 16.23
C ILE A 450 -1.75 -6.89 17.45
N ALA A 451 -1.13 -8.06 17.41
CA ALA A 451 -1.16 -9.02 18.51
C ALA A 451 0.25 -9.37 18.97
N SER A 452 0.42 -9.55 20.26
CA SER A 452 1.71 -9.94 20.85
C SER A 452 2.08 -11.40 20.59
N SER A 453 1.15 -12.22 20.13
CA SER A 453 1.36 -13.66 19.92
C SER A 453 0.58 -14.19 18.70
N ASN A 454 1.19 -15.07 17.94
CA ASN A 454 0.56 -15.84 16.88
C ASN A 454 -0.33 -16.97 17.41
N HIS A 455 -0.25 -17.28 18.70
CA HIS A 455 -1.15 -18.21 19.38
C HIS A 455 -2.47 -17.54 19.80
N ALA A 456 -2.53 -16.19 19.73
CA ALA A 456 -3.76 -15.45 19.99
C ALA A 456 -4.70 -15.55 18.81
N SER A 457 -5.88 -16.07 19.02
CA SER A 457 -6.96 -15.98 18.04
C SER A 457 -7.53 -14.55 18.03
N TYR A 458 -7.84 -14.03 16.86
CA TYR A 458 -8.62 -12.79 16.71
C TYR A 458 -10.06 -12.95 17.21
N SER A 459 -10.52 -14.18 17.40
CA SER A 459 -11.84 -14.55 17.88
C SER A 459 -11.79 -14.82 19.37
N GLN A 460 -11.67 -13.98 20.25
CA GLN A 460 -11.92 -14.09 21.70
C GLN A 460 -11.30 -15.31 22.45
N SER A 461 -10.80 -16.33 21.76
CA SER A 461 -10.21 -17.50 22.41
C SER A 461 -8.80 -17.19 22.91
N GLU A 462 -8.55 -17.52 24.15
CA GLU A 462 -7.25 -17.34 24.82
C GLU A 462 -6.56 -18.68 24.93
N GLU A 463 -5.25 -18.66 24.80
CA GLU A 463 -4.43 -19.83 25.07
C GLU A 463 -4.31 -20.05 26.56
N THR A 464 -4.49 -21.27 27.02
CA THR A 464 -4.31 -21.64 28.43
C THR A 464 -2.83 -21.83 28.70
N ALA A 465 -2.32 -21.09 29.67
CA ALA A 465 -0.92 -21.21 30.12
C ALA A 465 -0.85 -21.10 31.65
N THR A 466 0.11 -21.81 32.23
CA THR A 466 0.39 -21.71 33.67
C THR A 466 1.54 -20.75 33.89
N ILE A 467 1.27 -19.64 34.57
CA ILE A 467 2.26 -18.64 34.94
C ILE A 467 2.43 -18.64 36.45
N LYS A 468 3.67 -18.80 36.90
CA LYS A 468 4.01 -18.67 38.32
C LYS A 468 4.50 -17.27 38.63
N THR A 469 3.88 -16.61 39.59
CA THR A 469 4.39 -15.39 40.17
C THR A 469 5.45 -15.74 41.24
N THR A 470 6.64 -15.16 41.17
CA THR A 470 7.79 -15.57 41.99
C THR A 470 8.06 -14.71 43.22
N ASP A 471 7.74 -13.42 43.18
CA ASP A 471 7.85 -12.54 44.28
C ASP A 471 6.92 -11.31 44.16
N TYR A 472 6.87 -10.49 45.19
CA TYR A 472 5.99 -9.34 45.25
C TYR A 472 6.27 -8.27 44.19
N TYR A 473 7.52 -7.89 44.05
CA TYR A 473 7.92 -6.84 43.13
C TYR A 473 7.94 -7.32 41.67
N SER A 474 8.27 -8.57 41.47
CA SER A 474 8.29 -9.18 40.15
C SER A 474 6.90 -9.64 39.71
N ARG A 475 5.87 -9.49 40.50
CA ARG A 475 4.51 -9.94 40.21
C ARG A 475 4.01 -9.40 38.86
N TYR A 476 4.19 -8.12 38.61
CA TYR A 476 3.82 -7.52 37.33
C TYR A 476 4.69 -8.03 36.18
N GLU A 477 5.99 -8.15 36.42
CA GLU A 477 6.88 -8.77 35.45
C GLU A 477 6.54 -10.24 35.22
N SER A 478 6.16 -10.96 36.28
CA SER A 478 5.74 -12.36 36.20
C SER A 478 4.41 -12.51 35.47
N ASN A 479 3.46 -11.63 35.70
CA ASN A 479 2.17 -11.60 35.03
C ASN A 479 2.31 -11.22 33.55
N SER A 480 3.39 -10.55 33.22
CA SER A 480 3.73 -10.15 31.85
C SER A 480 4.80 -11.05 31.22
N ARG A 481 5.11 -12.17 31.85
CA ARG A 481 5.97 -13.19 31.23
C ARG A 481 5.25 -13.85 30.09
N GLY A 482 5.40 -13.31 28.99
CA GLY A 482 4.89 -13.72 27.72
C GLY A 482 5.52 -12.83 26.67
N ALA A 483 5.21 -13.08 25.45
CA ALA A 483 5.70 -12.29 24.37
C ALA A 483 5.36 -10.80 24.58
N THR A 484 6.32 -9.95 24.27
CA THR A 484 6.20 -8.50 24.37
C THR A 484 6.60 -7.88 23.05
N LEU A 485 5.64 -7.21 22.40
CA LEU A 485 5.81 -6.47 21.17
C LEU A 485 5.77 -4.98 21.49
N THR A 486 6.80 -4.25 21.07
CA THR A 486 6.78 -2.78 21.02
C THR A 486 6.62 -2.36 19.59
N ILE A 487 5.71 -1.46 19.30
CA ILE A 487 5.36 -1.00 17.96
C ILE A 487 5.35 0.52 17.89
N ASP A 488 5.81 1.08 16.76
CA ASP A 488 5.87 2.53 16.58
C ASP A 488 5.88 2.91 15.08
N ASN A 489 5.44 4.14 14.81
CA ASN A 489 5.56 4.84 13.52
C ASN A 489 5.03 4.04 12.32
N LEU A 490 3.75 3.72 12.36
CA LEU A 490 3.03 3.03 11.28
C LEU A 490 2.72 3.99 10.14
N ASN A 491 3.07 3.61 8.92
CA ASN A 491 2.85 4.42 7.71
C ASN A 491 2.39 3.58 6.53
N PHE A 492 1.60 4.19 5.64
CA PHE A 492 1.23 3.61 4.36
C PHE A 492 2.12 4.11 3.22
N ILE A 493 2.41 3.21 2.30
CA ILE A 493 3.10 3.48 1.02
C ILE A 493 2.07 3.33 -0.09
N TYR A 494 2.12 4.25 -1.06
CA TYR A 494 1.27 4.31 -2.25
C TYR A 494 2.12 4.23 -3.50
N GLU A 495 1.74 3.38 -4.43
CA GLU A 495 2.39 3.19 -5.72
C GLU A 495 1.40 3.39 -6.87
#